data_e68d4409f7f95d8c2946dc1f8d0efe20
#
_entry.id   e68d4409f7f95d8c2946dc1f8d0efe20
#
_cell.length_a   1.000
_cell.length_b   1.000
_cell.length_c   1.000
_cell.angle_alpha   90.00
_cell.angle_beta   90.00
_cell.angle_gamma   90.00
#
_symmetry.space_group_name_H-M   'P 1'
#
loop_
_entity.id
_entity.type
_entity.pdbx_description
1 polymer ?
#
loop_
_entity_poly.entity_id
_entity_poly.type
_entity_poly.pdbx_seq_one_letter_code
_entity_poly.pdbx_strand_id
1 'polypeptide(L)'
;MTEKFIQDNLKSGSLVIDMGLISARVASKVPAVIREITQLYRDYSFSKSADSWYDYSIGIKKPPTLRALIKPQAIFEFDNNTPFKPLPFAHAYPLFEWGLNWSVANHLHDYLILHAAVLEKGGKALVLPAPPGSGKSTLCAMLALSGWRLMSDEMTVIDLRSGNVIPFVRPICLKNNSITLIKNLFPDTYVSIVAIDTQKGNVAHVRPPQNADERKSEEA
;
A
#
# COMPACT_ATOMS: atom_id res chain seq x y z
N MET A 1 -16.64 0.39 -8.42
CA MET A 1 -16.35 1.59 -9.27
C MET A 1 -15.63 1.12 -10.54
N THR A 2 -15.70 1.85 -11.68
CA THR A 2 -15.09 1.39 -12.94
C THR A 2 -13.59 1.68 -12.96
N GLU A 3 -12.80 0.81 -13.61
CA GLU A 3 -11.35 1.03 -13.80
C GLU A 3 -11.06 2.37 -14.50
N LYS A 4 -11.90 2.75 -15.46
CA LYS A 4 -11.80 4.03 -16.16
C LYS A 4 -11.90 5.21 -15.20
N PHE A 5 -12.82 5.17 -14.24
CA PHE A 5 -12.95 6.21 -13.22
C PHE A 5 -11.65 6.37 -12.42
N ILE A 6 -11.06 5.26 -11.95
CA ILE A 6 -9.81 5.27 -11.18
C ILE A 6 -8.68 5.89 -12.02
N GLN A 7 -8.51 5.42 -13.25
CA GLN A 7 -7.42 5.87 -14.14
C GLN A 7 -7.53 7.35 -14.52
N ASP A 8 -8.73 7.83 -14.84
CA ASP A 8 -8.94 9.22 -15.25
C ASP A 8 -8.72 10.18 -14.07
N ASN A 9 -9.19 9.81 -12.87
CA ASN A 9 -9.02 10.63 -11.68
C ASN A 9 -7.58 10.57 -11.12
N LEU A 10 -6.85 9.47 -11.26
CA LEU A 10 -5.40 9.42 -10.99
C LEU A 10 -4.61 10.39 -11.88
N LYS A 11 -4.90 10.39 -13.18
CA LYS A 11 -4.23 11.25 -14.17
C LYS A 11 -4.52 12.74 -13.96
N SER A 12 -5.75 13.08 -13.57
CA SER A 12 -6.16 14.46 -13.25
C SER A 12 -5.70 14.90 -11.85
N GLY A 13 -5.32 13.95 -10.99
CA GLY A 13 -4.96 14.22 -9.60
C GLY A 13 -6.15 14.51 -8.70
N SER A 14 -7.33 13.97 -9.03
CA SER A 14 -8.57 14.14 -8.27
C SER A 14 -9.03 12.86 -7.56
N LEU A 15 -8.30 11.73 -7.68
CA LEU A 15 -8.66 10.49 -7.01
C LEU A 15 -8.38 10.56 -5.52
N VAL A 16 -9.38 10.26 -4.71
CA VAL A 16 -9.23 10.00 -3.28
C VAL A 16 -9.42 8.51 -3.03
N ILE A 17 -8.48 7.88 -2.35
CA ILE A 17 -8.52 6.50 -1.90
C ILE A 17 -8.77 6.51 -0.40
N ASP A 18 -9.86 5.89 0.03
CA ASP A 18 -10.14 5.66 1.43
C ASP A 18 -9.52 4.32 1.85
N MET A 19 -8.59 4.36 2.81
CA MET A 19 -7.89 3.19 3.34
C MET A 19 -8.32 2.85 4.78
N GLY A 20 -9.45 3.41 5.23
CA GLY A 20 -10.00 3.22 6.56
C GLY A 20 -9.36 4.14 7.59
N LEU A 21 -8.10 3.92 7.94
CA LEU A 21 -7.35 4.76 8.89
C LEU A 21 -7.11 6.18 8.36
N ILE A 22 -6.84 6.29 7.07
CA ILE A 22 -6.59 7.56 6.35
C ILE A 22 -7.27 7.55 4.99
N SER A 23 -7.55 8.75 4.49
CA SER A 23 -7.92 9.00 3.10
C SER A 23 -6.83 9.80 2.41
N ALA A 24 -6.39 9.37 1.24
CA ALA A 24 -5.35 10.06 0.49
C ALA A 24 -5.82 10.47 -0.91
N ARG A 25 -5.61 11.74 -1.25
CA ARG A 25 -5.69 12.20 -2.63
C ARG A 25 -4.45 11.73 -3.36
N VAL A 26 -4.63 11.00 -4.46
CA VAL A 26 -3.52 10.39 -5.20
C VAL A 26 -3.48 10.92 -6.63
N ALA A 27 -2.30 11.32 -7.08
CA ALA A 27 -2.04 11.83 -8.42
C ALA A 27 -0.88 11.07 -9.08
N SER A 28 -1.09 10.55 -10.28
CA SER A 28 0.00 10.01 -11.09
C SER A 28 -0.35 9.95 -12.57
N LYS A 29 0.65 10.25 -13.42
CA LYS A 29 0.63 9.98 -14.87
C LYS A 29 1.58 8.85 -15.24
N VAL A 30 2.15 8.15 -14.24
CA VAL A 30 3.08 7.03 -14.44
C VAL A 30 2.28 5.77 -14.74
N PRO A 31 2.43 5.14 -15.92
CA PRO A 31 1.58 4.01 -16.33
C PRO A 31 1.61 2.83 -15.35
N ALA A 32 2.79 2.51 -14.79
CA ALA A 32 2.93 1.44 -13.81
C ALA A 32 2.11 1.73 -12.54
N VAL A 33 2.17 2.96 -12.02
CA VAL A 33 1.41 3.36 -10.82
C VAL A 33 -0.09 3.31 -11.09
N ILE A 34 -0.54 3.83 -12.26
CA ILE A 34 -1.95 3.81 -12.64
C ILE A 34 -2.46 2.36 -12.71
N ARG A 35 -1.73 1.47 -13.38
CA ARG A 35 -2.11 0.06 -13.50
C ARG A 35 -2.18 -0.62 -12.15
N GLU A 36 -1.12 -0.50 -11.34
CA GLU A 36 -1.05 -1.22 -10.07
C GLU A 36 -2.08 -0.70 -9.05
N ILE A 37 -2.31 0.61 -8.97
CA ILE A 37 -3.40 1.16 -8.13
C ILE A 37 -4.76 0.64 -8.61
N THR A 38 -5.03 0.66 -9.93
CA THR A 38 -6.28 0.15 -10.49
C THR A 38 -6.52 -1.31 -10.14
N GLN A 39 -5.48 -2.15 -10.12
CA GLN A 39 -5.62 -3.58 -9.88
C GLN A 39 -5.54 -3.98 -8.40
N LEU A 40 -4.63 -3.39 -7.64
CA LEU A 40 -4.38 -3.76 -6.25
C LEU A 40 -5.39 -3.13 -5.28
N TYR A 41 -5.89 -1.93 -5.62
CA TYR A 41 -6.85 -1.19 -4.80
C TYR A 41 -8.29 -1.27 -5.33
N ARG A 42 -8.58 -2.13 -6.32
CA ARG A 42 -9.88 -2.17 -7.01
C ARG A 42 -11.10 -2.33 -6.09
N ASP A 43 -10.92 -2.96 -4.94
CA ASP A 43 -11.97 -3.27 -3.97
C ASP A 43 -12.09 -2.18 -2.87
N TYR A 44 -11.30 -1.11 -2.96
CA TYR A 44 -11.33 0.02 -2.03
C TYR A 44 -12.42 1.04 -2.40
N SER A 45 -12.77 1.88 -1.44
CA SER A 45 -13.66 3.02 -1.68
C SER A 45 -12.89 4.18 -2.29
N PHE A 46 -13.47 4.73 -3.36
CA PHE A 46 -12.89 5.86 -4.09
C PHE A 46 -13.89 7.01 -4.17
N SER A 47 -13.36 8.24 -4.17
CA SER A 47 -14.13 9.46 -4.41
C SER A 47 -13.29 10.46 -5.19
N LYS A 48 -13.88 11.61 -5.51
CA LYS A 48 -13.15 12.76 -6.06
C LYS A 48 -12.81 13.75 -4.96
N SER A 49 -11.66 14.39 -5.05
CA SER A 49 -11.21 15.40 -4.09
C SER A 49 -12.11 16.66 -4.02
N ALA A 50 -12.96 16.87 -5.01
CA ALA A 50 -14.00 17.92 -4.96
C ALA A 50 -15.19 17.53 -4.07
N ASP A 51 -15.40 16.21 -3.86
CA ASP A 51 -16.60 15.67 -3.21
C ASP A 51 -16.27 15.08 -1.81
N SER A 52 -14.98 15.04 -1.42
CA SER A 52 -14.54 14.34 -0.21
C SER A 52 -13.35 15.02 0.45
N TRP A 53 -13.32 14.96 1.77
CA TRP A 53 -12.12 15.25 2.55
C TRP A 53 -11.05 14.19 2.33
N TYR A 54 -9.79 14.57 2.49
CA TYR A 54 -8.63 13.67 2.50
C TYR A 54 -7.56 14.20 3.47
N ASP A 55 -6.84 13.28 4.12
CA ASP A 55 -5.79 13.61 5.10
C ASP A 55 -4.51 14.08 4.42
N TYR A 56 -4.13 13.40 3.32
CA TYR A 56 -2.85 13.64 2.63
C TYR A 56 -3.03 13.76 1.12
N SER A 57 -2.12 14.53 0.51
CA SER A 57 -1.98 14.61 -0.95
C SER A 57 -0.68 13.95 -1.39
N ILE A 58 -0.80 12.86 -2.16
CA ILE A 58 0.32 12.02 -2.58
C ILE A 58 0.44 12.01 -4.10
N GLY A 59 1.65 12.18 -4.60
CA GLY A 59 1.94 12.14 -6.02
C GLY A 59 3.13 11.23 -6.38
N ILE A 60 3.02 10.57 -7.53
CA ILE A 60 4.17 9.94 -8.19
C ILE A 60 4.29 10.55 -9.58
N LYS A 61 5.41 11.25 -9.81
CA LYS A 61 5.66 11.97 -11.06
C LYS A 61 7.06 11.72 -11.62
N LYS A 62 7.24 12.03 -12.90
CA LYS A 62 8.58 12.13 -13.51
C LYS A 62 9.20 13.47 -13.18
N PRO A 63 10.53 13.54 -12.90
CA PRO A 63 11.22 14.82 -12.76
C PRO A 63 11.17 15.61 -14.09
N PRO A 64 10.97 16.94 -14.05
CA PRO A 64 10.92 17.77 -15.24
C PRO A 64 12.34 18.12 -15.74
N THR A 65 13.21 17.13 -15.93
CA THR A 65 14.60 17.33 -16.33
C THR A 65 14.94 16.54 -17.59
N LEU A 66 15.81 17.06 -18.44
CA LEU A 66 16.32 16.37 -19.63
C LEU A 66 17.03 15.05 -19.28
N ARG A 67 17.62 14.95 -18.08
CA ARG A 67 18.20 13.69 -17.57
C ARG A 67 17.16 12.55 -17.48
N ALA A 68 15.89 12.88 -17.28
CA ALA A 68 14.80 11.89 -17.25
C ALA A 68 14.59 11.14 -18.57
N LEU A 69 15.13 11.65 -19.69
CA LEU A 69 15.13 10.97 -21.00
C LEU A 69 16.18 9.85 -21.06
N ILE A 70 17.31 10.00 -20.37
CA ILE A 70 18.43 9.04 -20.41
C ILE A 70 18.33 8.05 -19.24
N LYS A 71 17.98 8.53 -18.04
CA LYS A 71 17.77 7.74 -16.83
C LYS A 71 16.42 8.10 -16.23
N PRO A 72 15.34 7.48 -16.69
CA PRO A 72 14.00 7.78 -16.21
C PRO A 72 13.87 7.47 -14.72
N GLN A 73 13.39 8.45 -13.98
CA GLN A 73 13.23 8.40 -12.52
C GLN A 73 11.79 8.71 -12.15
N ALA A 74 11.39 8.27 -10.95
CA ALA A 74 10.14 8.62 -10.28
C ALA A 74 10.44 9.43 -9.01
N ILE A 75 9.62 10.44 -8.75
CA ILE A 75 9.63 11.27 -7.55
C ILE A 75 8.36 11.01 -6.78
N PHE A 76 8.49 10.80 -5.47
CA PHE A 76 7.38 10.80 -4.53
C PHE A 76 7.14 12.24 -4.04
N GLU A 77 5.90 12.66 -4.04
CA GLU A 77 5.44 13.96 -3.57
C GLU A 77 4.44 13.75 -2.44
N PHE A 78 4.59 14.51 -1.37
CA PHE A 78 3.74 14.52 -0.21
C PHE A 78 3.42 15.96 0.16
N ASP A 79 2.16 16.36 0.09
CA ASP A 79 1.67 17.73 0.37
C ASP A 79 2.56 18.82 -0.26
N ASN A 80 2.84 18.66 -1.56
CA ASN A 80 3.72 19.50 -2.39
C ASN A 80 5.22 19.47 -2.04
N ASN A 81 5.66 18.61 -1.10
CA ASN A 81 7.06 18.39 -0.77
C ASN A 81 7.60 17.11 -1.40
N THR A 82 8.90 17.00 -1.57
CA THR A 82 9.57 15.79 -2.08
C THR A 82 10.54 15.23 -1.04
N PRO A 83 10.04 14.41 -0.09
CA PRO A 83 10.83 13.97 1.06
C PRO A 83 11.93 12.96 0.68
N PHE A 84 11.86 12.34 -0.49
CA PHE A 84 12.80 11.32 -0.92
C PHE A 84 13.61 11.74 -2.14
N LYS A 85 14.83 11.18 -2.27
CA LYS A 85 15.56 11.23 -3.52
C LYS A 85 14.80 10.45 -4.62
N PRO A 86 14.88 10.89 -5.88
CA PRO A 86 14.28 10.16 -6.99
C PRO A 86 14.80 8.72 -7.08
N LEU A 87 13.90 7.77 -7.36
CA LEU A 87 14.24 6.37 -7.61
C LEU A 87 14.13 6.03 -9.10
N PRO A 88 14.71 4.88 -9.55
CA PRO A 88 14.51 4.39 -10.90
C PRO A 88 13.01 4.30 -11.24
N PHE A 89 12.65 4.64 -12.47
CA PHE A 89 11.24 4.69 -12.90
C PHE A 89 10.51 3.34 -12.77
N ALA A 90 11.24 2.24 -12.92
CA ALA A 90 10.72 0.89 -12.69
C ALA A 90 10.28 0.64 -11.22
N HIS A 91 10.76 1.45 -10.28
CA HIS A 91 10.42 1.37 -8.86
C HIS A 91 9.28 2.35 -8.46
N ALA A 92 8.58 2.95 -9.43
CA ALA A 92 7.58 3.99 -9.16
C ALA A 92 6.42 3.49 -8.28
N TYR A 93 5.93 2.26 -8.48
CA TYR A 93 4.87 1.72 -7.65
C TYR A 93 5.36 1.33 -6.24
N PRO A 94 6.44 0.58 -6.04
CA PRO A 94 7.02 0.41 -4.71
C PRO A 94 7.31 1.73 -3.98
N LEU A 95 7.74 2.77 -4.69
CA LEU A 95 7.95 4.10 -4.12
C LEU A 95 6.64 4.71 -3.58
N PHE A 96 5.51 4.50 -4.26
CA PHE A 96 4.20 4.90 -3.78
C PHE A 96 3.85 4.22 -2.45
N GLU A 97 4.01 2.89 -2.36
CA GLU A 97 3.72 2.12 -1.14
C GLU A 97 4.65 2.51 0.02
N TRP A 98 5.94 2.67 -0.25
CA TRP A 98 6.90 3.11 0.78
C TRP A 98 6.64 4.54 1.25
N GLY A 99 6.23 5.40 0.31
CA GLY A 99 5.84 6.78 0.64
C GLY A 99 4.60 6.84 1.52
N LEU A 100 3.58 6.01 1.25
CA LEU A 100 2.41 5.86 2.12
C LEU A 100 2.79 5.41 3.53
N ASN A 101 3.65 4.39 3.66
CA ASN A 101 4.15 3.96 4.96
C ASN A 101 4.84 5.10 5.71
N TRP A 102 5.71 5.82 5.02
CA TRP A 102 6.42 6.95 5.59
C TRP A 102 5.45 8.06 6.03
N SER A 103 4.44 8.38 5.20
CA SER A 103 3.44 9.41 5.53
C SER A 103 2.70 9.06 6.81
N VAL A 104 2.21 7.83 6.93
CA VAL A 104 1.50 7.36 8.13
C VAL A 104 2.42 7.36 9.35
N ALA A 105 3.63 6.79 9.24
CA ALA A 105 4.56 6.67 10.36
C ALA A 105 5.01 8.03 10.92
N ASN A 106 5.04 9.09 10.08
CA ASN A 106 5.53 10.40 10.49
C ASN A 106 4.42 11.40 10.87
N HIS A 107 3.14 11.08 10.62
CA HIS A 107 2.07 12.05 10.82
C HIS A 107 0.90 11.54 11.68
N LEU A 108 0.83 10.22 11.96
CA LEU A 108 -0.14 9.66 12.88
C LEU A 108 0.45 9.55 14.30
N HIS A 109 0.22 10.54 15.14
CA HIS A 109 0.80 10.62 16.48
C HIS A 109 -0.15 10.15 17.59
N ASP A 110 -1.43 9.95 17.29
CA ASP A 110 -2.46 9.54 18.27
C ASP A 110 -2.55 8.01 18.44
N TYR A 111 -1.69 7.26 17.77
CA TYR A 111 -1.70 5.80 17.73
C TYR A 111 -0.34 5.21 18.09
N LEU A 112 -0.35 4.01 18.67
CA LEU A 112 0.86 3.19 18.73
C LEU A 112 1.03 2.44 17.41
N ILE A 113 2.14 2.68 16.71
CA ILE A 113 2.46 2.03 15.46
C ILE A 113 3.60 1.05 15.67
N LEU A 114 3.33 -0.25 15.43
CA LEU A 114 4.33 -1.31 15.50
C LEU A 114 4.70 -1.77 14.08
N HIS A 115 5.98 -2.02 13.85
CA HIS A 115 6.42 -2.67 12.60
C HIS A 115 6.12 -4.17 12.65
N ALA A 116 4.86 -4.52 12.47
CA ALA A 116 4.35 -5.88 12.53
C ALA A 116 3.25 -6.08 11.47
N ALA A 117 3.06 -7.32 11.02
CA ALA A 117 1.83 -7.67 10.32
C ALA A 117 0.75 -8.01 11.35
N VAL A 118 -0.51 -7.81 10.97
CA VAL A 118 -1.64 -8.15 11.80
C VAL A 118 -2.80 -8.68 10.96
N LEU A 119 -3.37 -9.78 11.42
CA LEU A 119 -4.54 -10.43 10.83
C LEU A 119 -5.57 -10.71 11.92
N GLU A 120 -6.82 -10.83 11.52
CA GLU A 120 -7.92 -11.14 12.44
C GLU A 120 -8.54 -12.50 12.09
N LYS A 121 -8.94 -13.23 13.12
CA LYS A 121 -9.80 -14.40 13.00
C LYS A 121 -10.63 -14.60 14.28
N GLY A 122 -11.96 -14.66 14.10
CA GLY A 122 -12.89 -14.89 15.22
C GLY A 122 -12.91 -13.78 16.25
N GLY A 123 -12.76 -12.51 15.83
CA GLY A 123 -12.78 -11.33 16.70
C GLY A 123 -11.47 -11.09 17.45
N LYS A 124 -10.37 -11.80 17.11
CA LYS A 124 -9.06 -11.65 17.76
C LYS A 124 -7.99 -11.32 16.76
N ALA A 125 -7.15 -10.33 17.11
CA ALA A 125 -6.01 -9.94 16.31
C ALA A 125 -4.77 -10.82 16.60
N LEU A 126 -4.18 -11.38 15.53
CA LEU A 126 -2.87 -12.03 15.56
C LEU A 126 -1.82 -11.03 15.07
N VAL A 127 -1.01 -10.53 15.98
CA VAL A 127 0.11 -9.63 15.68
C VAL A 127 1.38 -10.44 15.46
N LEU A 128 2.07 -10.19 14.35
CA LEU A 128 3.28 -10.89 13.93
C LEU A 128 4.49 -9.93 13.94
N PRO A 129 5.07 -9.62 15.11
CA PRO A 129 6.30 -8.86 15.17
C PRO A 129 7.47 -9.74 14.78
N ALA A 130 8.32 -9.27 13.87
CA ALA A 130 9.49 -10.03 13.46
C ALA A 130 10.53 -9.14 12.76
N PRO A 131 11.83 -9.46 12.85
CA PRO A 131 12.86 -8.74 12.14
C PRO A 131 12.67 -8.78 10.61
N PRO A 132 13.23 -7.82 9.87
CA PRO A 132 13.24 -7.86 8.41
C PRO A 132 13.85 -9.19 7.89
N GLY A 133 13.21 -9.80 6.89
CA GLY A 133 13.70 -11.03 6.28
C GLY A 133 13.26 -12.33 6.98
N SER A 134 12.53 -12.28 8.09
CA SER A 134 12.04 -13.46 8.84
C SER A 134 10.89 -14.22 8.17
N GLY A 135 10.36 -13.74 7.05
CA GLY A 135 9.20 -14.34 6.39
C GLY A 135 7.83 -13.79 6.83
N LYS A 136 7.80 -12.73 7.63
CA LYS A 136 6.57 -12.10 8.13
C LYS A 136 5.51 -11.85 7.04
N SER A 137 5.87 -11.11 5.99
CA SER A 137 4.93 -10.81 4.89
C SER A 137 4.52 -12.04 4.09
N THR A 138 5.39 -13.07 4.01
CA THR A 138 5.05 -14.35 3.39
C THR A 138 3.97 -15.06 4.20
N LEU A 139 4.16 -15.17 5.52
CA LEU A 139 3.17 -15.78 6.42
C LEU A 139 1.87 -14.95 6.43
N CYS A 140 1.97 -13.63 6.47
CA CYS A 140 0.83 -12.73 6.38
C CYS A 140 0.00 -13.00 5.11
N ALA A 141 0.65 -13.06 3.94
CA ALA A 141 -0.01 -13.35 2.67
C ALA A 141 -0.68 -14.74 2.67
N MET A 142 0.03 -15.77 3.17
CA MET A 142 -0.51 -17.13 3.25
C MET A 142 -1.77 -17.18 4.13
N LEU A 143 -1.75 -16.59 5.30
CA LEU A 143 -2.90 -16.55 6.21
C LEU A 143 -4.06 -15.75 5.60
N ALA A 144 -3.79 -14.56 5.06
CA ALA A 144 -4.82 -13.72 4.44
C ALA A 144 -5.51 -14.43 3.27
N LEU A 145 -4.71 -15.03 2.37
CA LEU A 145 -5.24 -15.78 1.22
C LEU A 145 -5.89 -17.12 1.60
N SER A 146 -5.67 -17.60 2.84
CA SER A 146 -6.33 -18.77 3.43
C SER A 146 -7.55 -18.42 4.29
N GLY A 147 -8.08 -17.19 4.18
CA GLY A 147 -9.34 -16.78 4.79
C GLY A 147 -9.22 -16.07 6.14
N TRP A 148 -8.03 -15.68 6.58
CA TRP A 148 -7.89 -14.72 7.68
C TRP A 148 -8.15 -13.30 7.14
N ARG A 149 -8.76 -12.45 7.95
CA ARG A 149 -8.96 -11.05 7.59
C ARG A 149 -7.64 -10.30 7.73
N LEU A 150 -7.16 -9.72 6.64
CA LEU A 150 -5.97 -8.86 6.68
C LEU A 150 -6.33 -7.53 7.33
N MET A 151 -5.57 -7.13 8.33
CA MET A 151 -5.67 -5.80 8.93
C MET A 151 -4.48 -4.91 8.52
N SER A 152 -3.26 -5.46 8.47
CA SER A 152 -2.08 -4.80 7.90
C SER A 152 -0.92 -5.78 7.68
N ASP A 153 -0.04 -5.53 6.70
CA ASP A 153 1.19 -6.32 6.48
C ASP A 153 2.42 -5.72 7.18
N GLU A 154 2.53 -4.40 7.25
CA GLU A 154 3.76 -3.73 7.71
C GLU A 154 3.57 -2.86 8.97
N MET A 155 2.36 -2.35 9.18
CA MET A 155 2.08 -1.35 10.22
C MET A 155 0.85 -1.76 11.03
N THR A 156 1.07 -2.39 12.17
CA THR A 156 0.01 -2.60 13.15
C THR A 156 -0.25 -1.29 13.88
N VAL A 157 -1.46 -0.76 13.73
CA VAL A 157 -1.90 0.49 14.34
C VAL A 157 -2.82 0.18 15.50
N ILE A 158 -2.50 0.66 16.70
CA ILE A 158 -3.27 0.43 17.93
C ILE A 158 -3.76 1.76 18.46
N ASP A 159 -5.06 1.87 18.67
CA ASP A 159 -5.66 3.01 19.34
C ASP A 159 -5.29 2.97 20.84
N LEU A 160 -4.61 4.00 21.30
CA LEU A 160 -4.14 4.10 22.68
C LEU A 160 -5.26 4.22 23.73
N ARG A 161 -6.48 4.59 23.33
CA ARG A 161 -7.62 4.76 24.23
C ARG A 161 -8.38 3.44 24.44
N SER A 162 -8.62 2.72 23.36
CA SER A 162 -9.39 1.46 23.40
C SER A 162 -8.51 0.22 23.52
N GLY A 163 -7.23 0.30 23.15
CA GLY A 163 -6.33 -0.84 22.99
C GLY A 163 -6.60 -1.66 21.72
N ASN A 164 -7.59 -1.27 20.90
CA ASN A 164 -7.97 -2.01 19.71
C ASN A 164 -7.00 -1.78 18.55
N VAL A 165 -6.82 -2.82 17.75
CA VAL A 165 -6.12 -2.72 16.46
C VAL A 165 -7.04 -2.06 15.45
N ILE A 166 -6.53 -1.02 14.81
CA ILE A 166 -7.22 -0.31 13.72
C ILE A 166 -6.74 -0.87 12.38
N PRO A 167 -7.64 -1.32 11.51
CA PRO A 167 -7.25 -1.80 10.18
C PRO A 167 -6.60 -0.70 9.34
N PHE A 168 -5.44 -1.00 8.79
CA PHE A 168 -4.79 -0.21 7.76
C PHE A 168 -4.40 -1.15 6.61
N VAL A 169 -5.43 -1.61 5.93
CA VAL A 169 -5.29 -2.61 4.87
C VAL A 169 -4.64 -1.97 3.66
N ARG A 170 -3.60 -2.62 3.15
CA ARG A 170 -2.92 -2.27 1.90
C ARG A 170 -2.39 -3.52 1.20
N PRO A 171 -1.97 -3.41 -0.07
CA PRO A 171 -1.35 -4.53 -0.78
C PRO A 171 -0.15 -5.11 -0.03
N ILE A 172 -0.12 -6.43 0.12
CA ILE A 172 0.92 -7.15 0.89
C ILE A 172 2.23 -7.13 0.11
N CYS A 173 3.31 -6.64 0.74
CA CYS A 173 4.61 -6.48 0.12
C CYS A 173 5.45 -7.77 0.19
N LEU A 174 5.60 -8.46 -0.93
CA LEU A 174 6.45 -9.65 -1.07
C LEU A 174 7.83 -9.31 -1.60
N LYS A 175 8.84 -10.11 -1.19
CA LYS A 175 10.24 -9.93 -1.59
C LYS A 175 10.87 -11.24 -2.05
N ASN A 176 11.68 -11.17 -3.11
CA ASN A 176 12.50 -12.28 -3.59
C ASN A 176 11.68 -13.58 -3.78
N ASN A 177 12.11 -14.69 -3.17
CA ASN A 177 11.51 -16.01 -3.34
C ASN A 177 10.04 -16.10 -2.88
N SER A 178 9.60 -15.23 -1.96
CA SER A 178 8.20 -15.21 -1.52
C SER A 178 7.22 -14.86 -2.63
N ILE A 179 7.68 -14.11 -3.64
CA ILE A 179 6.87 -13.77 -4.82
C ILE A 179 6.48 -15.03 -5.59
N THR A 180 7.46 -15.87 -5.90
CA THR A 180 7.23 -17.14 -6.61
C THR A 180 6.42 -18.11 -5.75
N LEU A 181 6.71 -18.19 -4.46
CA LEU A 181 5.99 -19.06 -3.54
C LEU A 181 4.49 -18.73 -3.51
N ILE A 182 4.14 -17.46 -3.32
CA ILE A 182 2.73 -17.04 -3.25
C ILE A 182 2.03 -17.22 -4.60
N LYS A 183 2.68 -16.90 -5.74
CA LYS A 183 2.11 -17.15 -7.06
C LYS A 183 1.81 -18.63 -7.31
N ASN A 184 2.66 -19.54 -6.82
CA ASN A 184 2.45 -20.98 -7.00
C ASN A 184 1.33 -21.52 -6.09
N LEU A 185 1.24 -21.04 -4.84
CA LEU A 185 0.24 -21.51 -3.89
C LEU A 185 -1.14 -20.91 -4.15
N PHE A 186 -1.21 -19.69 -4.67
CA PHE A 186 -2.44 -18.94 -4.90
C PHE A 186 -2.47 -18.33 -6.31
N PRO A 187 -2.57 -19.17 -7.36
CA PRO A 187 -2.43 -18.74 -8.76
C PRO A 187 -3.50 -17.73 -9.21
N ASP A 188 -4.68 -17.72 -8.59
CA ASP A 188 -5.79 -16.83 -8.94
C ASP A 188 -5.64 -15.43 -8.33
N THR A 189 -4.65 -15.24 -7.44
CA THR A 189 -4.46 -13.95 -6.78
C THR A 189 -3.66 -12.99 -7.67
N TYR A 190 -4.07 -11.71 -7.68
CA TYR A 190 -3.31 -10.72 -8.42
C TYR A 190 -2.02 -10.34 -7.69
N VAL A 191 -0.91 -10.49 -8.39
CA VAL A 191 0.43 -10.04 -7.94
C VAL A 191 0.95 -9.02 -8.95
N SER A 192 1.36 -7.86 -8.48
CA SER A 192 1.91 -6.78 -9.30
C SER A 192 3.09 -7.21 -10.16
N ILE A 193 3.46 -6.37 -11.13
CA ILE A 193 4.75 -6.52 -11.81
C ILE A 193 5.87 -6.42 -10.77
N VAL A 194 6.86 -7.30 -10.92
CA VAL A 194 8.03 -7.33 -10.04
C VAL A 194 8.93 -6.13 -10.34
N ALA A 195 9.18 -5.31 -9.33
CA ALA A 195 10.26 -4.33 -9.37
C ALA A 195 11.56 -5.02 -8.98
N ILE A 196 12.46 -5.14 -9.93
CA ILE A 196 13.75 -5.82 -9.76
C ILE A 196 14.81 -4.85 -9.23
N ASP A 197 15.81 -5.39 -8.52
CA ASP A 197 16.99 -4.65 -8.04
C ASP A 197 16.64 -3.40 -7.21
N THR A 198 15.59 -3.49 -6.39
CA THR A 198 15.32 -2.43 -5.40
C THR A 198 16.31 -2.54 -4.23
N GLN A 199 16.37 -1.51 -3.38
CA GLN A 199 17.15 -1.57 -2.13
C GLN A 199 16.73 -2.73 -1.19
N LYS A 200 15.54 -3.28 -1.41
CA LYS A 200 14.98 -4.42 -0.63
C LYS A 200 14.99 -5.73 -1.43
N GLY A 201 15.74 -5.82 -2.54
CA GLY A 201 15.72 -6.90 -3.51
C GLY A 201 14.57 -6.79 -4.51
N ASN A 202 14.12 -7.91 -5.06
CA ASN A 202 12.96 -7.95 -5.95
C ASN A 202 11.68 -7.78 -5.12
N VAL A 203 10.81 -6.87 -5.54
CA VAL A 203 9.58 -6.52 -4.79
C VAL A 203 8.36 -6.64 -5.69
N ALA A 204 7.30 -7.26 -5.16
CA ALA A 204 5.96 -7.26 -5.75
C ALA A 204 4.91 -7.12 -4.65
N HIS A 205 3.69 -6.75 -5.04
CA HIS A 205 2.59 -6.56 -4.10
C HIS A 205 1.42 -7.47 -4.47
N VAL A 206 0.81 -8.06 -3.45
CA VAL A 206 -0.37 -8.93 -3.58
C VAL A 206 -1.62 -8.13 -3.26
N ARG A 207 -2.65 -8.29 -4.07
CA ARG A 207 -3.97 -7.72 -3.78
C ARG A 207 -4.51 -8.29 -2.47
N PRO A 208 -4.99 -7.44 -1.54
CA PRO A 208 -5.69 -7.91 -0.35
C PRO A 208 -6.93 -8.74 -0.74
N PRO A 209 -7.27 -9.80 0.00
CA PRO A 209 -8.56 -10.47 -0.16
C PRO A 209 -9.74 -9.53 0.11
N GLN A 210 -10.91 -9.79 -0.49
CA GLN A 210 -12.09 -8.94 -0.34
C GLN A 210 -12.58 -8.80 1.12
N ASN A 211 -12.38 -9.84 1.94
CA ASN A 211 -12.72 -9.81 3.37
C ASN A 211 -11.85 -8.83 4.19
N ALA A 212 -10.78 -8.29 3.62
CA ALA A 212 -9.91 -7.30 4.27
C ALA A 212 -10.58 -5.91 4.41
N ASP A 213 -11.63 -5.61 3.63
CA ASP A 213 -12.28 -4.28 3.62
C ASP A 213 -13.32 -4.08 4.74
N GLU A 214 -13.53 -5.05 5.63
CA GLU A 214 -14.35 -4.84 6.81
C GLU A 214 -13.61 -3.96 7.84
N ARG A 215 -14.07 -2.70 7.97
CA ARG A 215 -13.42 -1.62 8.77
C ARG A 215 -13.71 -1.69 10.27
N LYS A 216 -13.94 -2.84 10.84
CA LYS A 216 -14.15 -2.98 12.28
C LYS A 216 -12.80 -3.05 13.00
N SER A 217 -12.62 -2.21 14.02
CA SER A 217 -11.52 -2.36 14.99
C SER A 217 -11.73 -3.65 15.80
N GLU A 218 -10.65 -4.33 16.14
CA GLU A 218 -10.70 -5.59 16.88
C GLU A 218 -9.82 -5.50 18.13
N GLU A 219 -10.23 -6.22 19.17
CA GLU A 219 -9.43 -6.35 20.39
C GLU A 219 -8.09 -7.04 20.10
N ALA A 220 -6.99 -6.52 20.64
CA ALA A 220 -5.65 -7.05 20.48
C ALA A 220 -5.37 -8.22 21.44
#